data_5b55de666e28eb445b6a7c0caa0695c5
#
_entry.id   5b55de666e28eb445b6a7c0caa0695c5
#
_cell.length_a   1.000
_cell.length_b   1.000
_cell.length_c   1.000
_cell.angle_alpha   90.00
_cell.angle_beta   90.00
_cell.angle_gamma   90.00
#
_symmetry.space_group_name_H-M   'P 1'
#
loop_
_entity.id
_entity.type
_entity.pdbx_description
1 polymer ?
#
loop_
_entity_poly.entity_id
_entity_poly.type
_entity_poly.pdbx_seq_one_letter_code
_entity_poly.pdbx_strand_id
1 'polypeptide(L)'
;MYVIKRDGTRVLFNPDKIVAAINKAMISTYGAIYETDTAEEIADLIGQRGIEMTVEQIQDLVEEHLMKSEYPDVARSYILYRDKRSKARDRHNKIVQAVMRRNNAVNVENANANVDEHSFSGREKEATSDIQKIIALDYTLSPEVSAAHQSMLLYQHDLEKTNIGEHNCLFLDFNKIFTDGFVTRNGDIRPPSNYSTAGQQYAVAYQCQSQVQFGGVGTVHIDYDLAPFVHKSFIKHLKDGLKYVEKMSDYKIERFFKYYENVCMDHAMIQQEHPEAYQYAVDMLEREGTQTSEALYHNLNSLESRAGSQVPFTSINFGRDTSTEGRFVSRKMLEASLAGIGKHHLTPIFPISIFQYKQGCNANPEDPNYDLKQLALTSLSKRIYPNFVNCDYSEAHENPDDPDTFFATMGCRTMLGYDRHSKSYNRVGRGNLVPNTMILPKLGIEYGICLGKREKPDLDGFWSALEDLLMLCEQGLLERFDIMVTQSPAAAPFMYQNGTMKDAQNCVVSTYEALKHGTLAMGYIGIAEMC
;
A
#
# COMPACT_ATOMS: atom_id res chain seq x y z
N MET A 1 28.59 -32.40 -40.19
CA MET A 1 28.56 -31.83 -38.84
C MET A 1 27.11 -31.72 -38.35
N TYR A 2 26.86 -31.98 -37.09
CA TYR A 2 25.54 -31.83 -36.46
C TYR A 2 25.60 -30.67 -35.46
N VAL A 3 24.45 -30.06 -35.25
CA VAL A 3 24.27 -28.96 -34.31
C VAL A 3 23.20 -29.30 -33.31
N ILE A 4 23.51 -29.16 -32.04
CA ILE A 4 22.53 -29.31 -30.96
C ILE A 4 21.88 -27.93 -30.73
N LYS A 5 20.58 -27.87 -31.03
CA LYS A 5 19.78 -26.67 -30.71
C LYS A 5 19.60 -26.50 -29.22
N ARG A 6 19.14 -25.28 -28.79
CA ARG A 6 18.87 -24.95 -27.39
C ARG A 6 17.79 -25.82 -26.73
N ASP A 7 16.87 -26.40 -27.54
CA ASP A 7 15.83 -27.34 -27.11
C ASP A 7 16.33 -28.81 -27.03
N GLY A 8 17.63 -29.04 -27.24
CA GLY A 8 18.25 -30.35 -27.27
C GLY A 8 18.08 -31.10 -28.62
N THR A 9 17.34 -30.55 -29.58
CA THR A 9 17.18 -31.20 -30.87
C THR A 9 18.45 -31.17 -31.71
N ARG A 10 18.77 -32.29 -32.37
CA ARG A 10 19.94 -32.46 -33.22
C ARG A 10 19.58 -32.24 -34.68
N VAL A 11 20.24 -31.28 -35.34
CA VAL A 11 20.00 -30.92 -36.73
C VAL A 11 21.30 -30.88 -37.52
N LEU A 12 21.23 -31.00 -38.85
CA LEU A 12 22.39 -30.81 -39.72
C LEU A 12 22.83 -29.34 -39.67
N PHE A 13 24.16 -29.15 -39.71
CA PHE A 13 24.76 -27.83 -39.81
C PHE A 13 24.35 -27.18 -41.14
N ASN A 14 23.97 -25.90 -41.05
CA ASN A 14 23.64 -25.09 -42.21
C ASN A 14 24.47 -23.78 -42.14
N PRO A 15 25.50 -23.63 -43.02
CA PRO A 15 26.34 -22.44 -43.04
C PRO A 15 25.57 -21.14 -43.37
N ASP A 16 24.51 -21.22 -44.20
CA ASP A 16 23.74 -20.02 -44.60
C ASP A 16 23.18 -19.26 -43.40
N LYS A 17 22.92 -19.92 -42.28
CA LYS A 17 22.47 -19.28 -41.04
C LYS A 17 23.53 -18.39 -40.41
N ILE A 18 24.80 -18.77 -40.50
CA ILE A 18 25.92 -17.98 -40.01
C ILE A 18 26.11 -16.79 -40.93
N VAL A 19 26.16 -17.04 -42.25
CA VAL A 19 26.28 -15.98 -43.27
C VAL A 19 25.16 -14.93 -43.10
N ALA A 20 23.93 -15.37 -42.99
CA ALA A 20 22.78 -14.47 -42.79
C ALA A 20 22.87 -13.67 -41.48
N ALA A 21 23.42 -14.23 -40.41
CA ALA A 21 23.58 -13.55 -39.14
C ALA A 21 24.69 -12.47 -39.19
N ILE A 22 25.82 -12.79 -39.83
CA ILE A 22 26.93 -11.86 -40.04
C ILE A 22 26.48 -10.72 -40.97
N ASN A 23 25.80 -11.01 -42.05
CA ASN A 23 25.28 -10.02 -43.00
C ASN A 23 24.30 -9.04 -42.32
N LYS A 24 23.44 -9.53 -41.41
CA LYS A 24 22.58 -8.65 -40.61
C LYS A 24 23.39 -7.71 -39.70
N ALA A 25 24.48 -8.19 -39.13
CA ALA A 25 25.35 -7.35 -38.32
C ALA A 25 26.07 -6.30 -39.19
N MET A 26 26.51 -6.66 -40.41
CA MET A 26 27.09 -5.72 -41.39
C MET A 26 26.08 -4.63 -41.79
N ILE A 27 24.85 -4.98 -42.11
CA ILE A 27 23.81 -4.00 -42.42
C ILE A 27 23.55 -3.08 -41.23
N SER A 28 23.52 -3.60 -40.02
CA SER A 28 23.34 -2.81 -38.80
C SER A 28 24.48 -1.82 -38.55
N THR A 29 25.69 -2.15 -38.96
CA THR A 29 26.89 -1.36 -38.73
C THR A 29 27.12 -0.33 -39.83
N TYR A 30 26.98 -0.73 -41.10
CA TYR A 30 27.36 0.07 -42.25
C TYR A 30 26.21 0.48 -43.17
N GLY A 31 24.99 0.06 -42.88
CA GLY A 31 23.81 0.37 -43.72
C GLY A 31 23.68 -0.48 -44.99
N ALA A 32 24.68 -1.30 -45.32
CA ALA A 32 24.70 -2.17 -46.51
C ALA A 32 25.49 -3.45 -46.22
N ILE A 33 25.30 -4.46 -47.07
CA ILE A 33 26.20 -5.61 -47.12
C ILE A 33 27.36 -5.23 -48.01
N TYR A 34 28.59 -5.24 -47.46
CA TYR A 34 29.77 -5.18 -48.30
C TYR A 34 29.97 -6.55 -48.92
N GLU A 35 30.28 -6.62 -50.23
CA GLU A 35 30.67 -7.86 -50.90
C GLU A 35 32.02 -8.29 -50.35
N THR A 36 31.97 -9.15 -49.36
CA THR A 36 33.18 -9.77 -48.75
C THR A 36 32.91 -11.25 -48.58
N ASP A 37 33.91 -12.03 -48.82
CA ASP A 37 33.87 -13.49 -48.60
C ASP A 37 33.96 -13.84 -47.11
N THR A 38 34.15 -12.84 -46.24
CA THR A 38 34.37 -13.00 -44.78
C THR A 38 33.29 -13.81 -44.08
N ALA A 39 32.00 -13.56 -44.41
CA ALA A 39 30.91 -14.29 -43.79
C ALA A 39 30.88 -15.75 -44.21
N GLU A 40 31.17 -16.03 -45.47
CA GLU A 40 31.25 -17.40 -46.04
C GLU A 40 32.49 -18.12 -45.51
N GLU A 41 33.66 -17.47 -45.50
CA GLU A 41 34.90 -18.00 -44.91
C GLU A 41 34.73 -18.42 -43.45
N ILE A 42 34.10 -17.58 -42.62
CA ILE A 42 33.84 -17.91 -41.21
C ILE A 42 32.91 -19.09 -41.09
N ALA A 43 31.85 -19.14 -41.90
CA ALA A 43 30.91 -20.25 -41.90
C ALA A 43 31.57 -21.59 -42.33
N ASP A 44 32.46 -21.55 -43.35
CA ASP A 44 33.19 -22.70 -43.81
C ASP A 44 34.25 -23.17 -42.80
N LEU A 45 34.99 -22.27 -42.19
CA LEU A 45 35.97 -22.60 -41.13
C LEU A 45 35.29 -23.33 -39.96
N ILE A 46 34.09 -22.87 -39.56
CA ILE A 46 33.31 -23.54 -38.51
C ILE A 46 32.82 -24.90 -38.99
N GLY A 47 32.33 -25.01 -40.22
CA GLY A 47 31.86 -26.27 -40.83
C GLY A 47 32.94 -27.33 -40.96
N GLN A 48 34.19 -26.94 -41.31
CA GLN A 48 35.36 -27.82 -41.48
C GLN A 48 35.82 -28.46 -40.16
N ARG A 49 35.43 -27.96 -38.99
CA ARG A 49 35.77 -28.59 -37.70
C ARG A 49 35.18 -29.99 -37.54
N GLY A 50 34.09 -30.29 -38.24
CA GLY A 50 33.55 -31.65 -38.37
C GLY A 50 32.94 -32.26 -37.09
N ILE A 51 33.07 -31.62 -35.95
CA ILE A 51 32.58 -32.06 -34.63
C ILE A 51 31.16 -31.55 -34.36
N GLU A 52 30.42 -32.27 -33.53
CA GLU A 52 29.12 -31.82 -33.06
C GLU A 52 29.27 -30.65 -32.08
N MET A 53 28.51 -29.57 -32.28
CA MET A 53 28.58 -28.34 -31.45
C MET A 53 27.19 -27.83 -31.11
N THR A 54 27.07 -27.14 -29.97
CA THR A 54 25.87 -26.40 -29.62
C THR A 54 25.76 -25.09 -30.40
N VAL A 55 24.57 -24.53 -30.50
CA VAL A 55 24.37 -23.19 -31.11
C VAL A 55 25.24 -22.14 -30.41
N GLU A 56 25.41 -22.23 -29.09
CA GLU A 56 26.22 -21.26 -28.32
C GLU A 56 27.70 -21.37 -28.71
N GLN A 57 28.25 -22.59 -28.78
CA GLN A 57 29.62 -22.79 -29.20
C GLN A 57 29.89 -22.27 -30.62
N ILE A 58 28.93 -22.44 -31.54
CA ILE A 58 29.02 -21.87 -32.89
C ILE A 58 29.05 -20.33 -32.83
N GLN A 59 28.18 -19.72 -32.03
CA GLN A 59 28.13 -18.28 -31.88
C GLN A 59 29.42 -17.72 -31.27
N ASP A 60 30.00 -18.38 -30.26
CA ASP A 60 31.30 -18.00 -29.67
C ASP A 60 32.40 -18.03 -30.73
N LEU A 61 32.44 -19.03 -31.60
CA LEU A 61 33.37 -19.13 -32.70
C LEU A 61 33.15 -18.01 -33.74
N VAL A 62 31.91 -17.70 -34.09
CA VAL A 62 31.61 -16.56 -34.98
C VAL A 62 32.14 -15.26 -34.40
N GLU A 63 31.91 -14.99 -33.11
CA GLU A 63 32.46 -13.81 -32.43
C GLU A 63 33.97 -13.77 -32.45
N GLU A 64 34.63 -14.89 -32.14
CA GLU A 64 36.12 -14.99 -32.16
C GLU A 64 36.68 -14.70 -33.54
N HIS A 65 36.10 -15.26 -34.59
CA HIS A 65 36.56 -15.05 -35.95
C HIS A 65 36.29 -13.63 -36.47
N LEU A 66 35.12 -13.04 -36.16
CA LEU A 66 34.79 -11.67 -36.50
C LEU A 66 35.69 -10.67 -35.80
N MET A 67 36.04 -10.90 -34.52
CA MET A 67 36.97 -10.04 -33.78
C MET A 67 38.39 -10.06 -34.39
N LYS A 68 38.77 -11.13 -35.05
CA LYS A 68 40.08 -11.29 -35.72
C LYS A 68 40.05 -10.86 -37.19
N SER A 69 38.89 -10.59 -37.76
CA SER A 69 38.71 -10.14 -39.15
C SER A 69 39.02 -8.64 -39.31
N GLU A 70 38.95 -8.14 -40.54
CA GLU A 70 39.07 -6.72 -40.86
C GLU A 70 37.84 -5.89 -40.42
N TYR A 71 36.80 -6.54 -39.79
CA TYR A 71 35.54 -5.93 -39.43
C TYR A 71 35.21 -6.02 -37.92
N PRO A 72 36.05 -5.46 -37.03
CA PRO A 72 35.81 -5.55 -35.58
C PRO A 72 34.54 -4.82 -35.12
N ASP A 73 34.08 -3.81 -35.87
CA ASP A 73 32.82 -3.12 -35.57
C ASP A 73 31.58 -4.00 -35.85
N VAL A 74 31.70 -4.88 -36.85
CA VAL A 74 30.65 -5.91 -37.14
C VAL A 74 30.61 -6.94 -36.01
N ALA A 75 31.79 -7.35 -35.49
CA ALA A 75 31.88 -8.22 -34.33
C ALA A 75 31.15 -7.60 -33.12
N ARG A 76 31.42 -6.32 -32.83
CA ARG A 76 30.73 -5.59 -31.76
C ARG A 76 29.22 -5.56 -31.95
N SER A 77 28.75 -5.26 -33.15
CA SER A 77 27.31 -5.26 -33.48
C SER A 77 26.68 -6.63 -33.32
N TYR A 78 27.38 -7.70 -33.74
CA TYR A 78 26.95 -9.09 -33.60
C TYR A 78 26.82 -9.50 -32.13
N ILE A 79 27.82 -9.20 -31.30
CA ILE A 79 27.85 -9.48 -29.85
C ILE A 79 26.68 -8.77 -29.15
N LEU A 80 26.50 -7.48 -29.40
CA LEU A 80 25.41 -6.71 -28.82
C LEU A 80 24.02 -7.23 -29.22
N TYR A 81 23.85 -7.64 -30.49
CA TYR A 81 22.61 -8.25 -30.97
C TYR A 81 22.35 -9.61 -30.30
N ARG A 82 23.39 -10.46 -30.19
CA ARG A 82 23.32 -11.76 -29.50
C ARG A 82 22.93 -11.57 -28.02
N ASP A 83 23.58 -10.66 -27.31
CA ASP A 83 23.27 -10.33 -25.92
C ASP A 83 21.81 -9.87 -25.75
N LYS A 84 21.38 -8.93 -26.59
CA LYS A 84 19.98 -8.46 -26.60
C LYS A 84 18.97 -9.60 -26.83
N ARG A 85 19.29 -10.52 -27.77
CA ARG A 85 18.41 -11.69 -28.06
C ARG A 85 18.44 -12.72 -26.95
N SER A 86 19.58 -12.92 -26.29
CA SER A 86 19.69 -13.82 -25.14
C SER A 86 18.88 -13.29 -23.97
N LYS A 87 19.06 -12.02 -23.61
CA LYS A 87 18.26 -11.35 -22.56
C LYS A 87 16.76 -11.41 -22.84
N ALA A 88 16.35 -11.22 -24.09
CA ALA A 88 14.93 -11.30 -24.46
C ALA A 88 14.37 -12.73 -24.27
N ARG A 89 15.13 -13.78 -24.60
CA ARG A 89 14.73 -15.18 -24.39
C ARG A 89 14.69 -15.53 -22.90
N ASP A 90 15.72 -15.12 -22.15
CA ASP A 90 15.79 -15.39 -20.72
C ASP A 90 14.61 -14.77 -19.97
N ARG A 91 14.22 -13.56 -20.36
CA ARG A 91 13.00 -12.92 -19.84
C ARG A 91 11.74 -13.67 -20.20
N HIS A 92 11.60 -14.05 -21.49
CA HIS A 92 10.44 -14.83 -21.92
C HIS A 92 10.34 -16.13 -21.11
N ASN A 93 11.44 -16.82 -20.91
CA ASN A 93 11.49 -18.02 -20.10
C ASN A 93 11.12 -17.75 -18.63
N LYS A 94 11.65 -16.68 -18.03
CA LYS A 94 11.31 -16.27 -16.66
C LYS A 94 9.81 -15.99 -16.50
N ILE A 95 9.21 -15.23 -17.44
CA ILE A 95 7.77 -14.92 -17.42
C ILE A 95 6.93 -16.19 -17.55
N VAL A 96 7.24 -17.04 -18.53
CA VAL A 96 6.51 -18.31 -18.72
C VAL A 96 6.64 -19.20 -17.49
N GLN A 97 7.83 -19.33 -16.92
CA GLN A 97 8.06 -20.13 -15.70
C GLN A 97 7.31 -19.56 -14.50
N ALA A 98 7.27 -18.23 -14.33
CA ALA A 98 6.51 -17.58 -13.25
C ALA A 98 5.03 -17.93 -13.34
N VAL A 99 4.41 -17.79 -14.53
CA VAL A 99 2.99 -18.14 -14.76
C VAL A 99 2.73 -19.62 -14.52
N MET A 100 3.57 -20.50 -15.09
CA MET A 100 3.40 -21.96 -14.95
C MET A 100 3.56 -22.41 -13.49
N ARG A 101 4.49 -21.82 -12.75
CA ARG A 101 4.68 -22.10 -11.33
C ARG A 101 3.42 -21.78 -10.52
N ARG A 102 2.79 -20.63 -10.76
CA ARG A 102 1.58 -20.23 -10.05
C ARG A 102 0.35 -21.04 -10.46
N ASN A 103 0.19 -21.30 -11.74
CA ASN A 103 -0.94 -22.09 -12.25
C ASN A 103 -0.92 -23.55 -11.74
N ASN A 104 0.25 -24.13 -11.57
CA ASN A 104 0.45 -25.52 -11.15
C ASN A 104 0.76 -25.68 -9.65
N ALA A 105 0.69 -24.59 -8.86
CA ALA A 105 1.00 -24.65 -7.44
C ALA A 105 0.00 -25.53 -6.68
N VAL A 106 0.48 -26.63 -6.10
CA VAL A 106 -0.31 -27.59 -5.31
C VAL A 106 -0.14 -27.32 -3.81
N ASN A 107 1.06 -26.90 -3.39
CA ASN A 107 1.39 -26.55 -2.02
C ASN A 107 2.07 -25.17 -2.05
N VAL A 108 1.31 -24.11 -1.88
CA VAL A 108 1.83 -22.75 -1.78
C VAL A 108 1.68 -22.32 -0.32
N GLU A 109 2.77 -21.92 0.31
CA GLU A 109 2.70 -21.17 1.55
C GLU A 109 2.30 -19.74 1.20
N ASN A 110 1.22 -19.24 1.81
CA ASN A 110 0.82 -17.86 1.66
C ASN A 110 1.91 -16.96 2.24
N ALA A 111 2.60 -16.23 1.39
CA ALA A 111 3.59 -15.25 1.80
C ALA A 111 2.96 -14.03 2.51
N ASN A 112 1.67 -13.80 2.25
CA ASN A 112 0.88 -12.75 2.86
C ASN A 112 -0.36 -13.37 3.51
N ALA A 113 -0.49 -13.28 4.83
CA ALA A 113 -1.60 -13.83 5.60
C ALA A 113 -2.98 -13.29 5.18
N ASN A 114 -3.03 -12.14 4.50
CA ASN A 114 -4.26 -11.52 4.01
C ASN A 114 -4.59 -11.85 2.53
N VAL A 115 -3.88 -12.80 1.92
CA VAL A 115 -4.11 -13.23 0.52
C VAL A 115 -4.22 -14.74 0.48
N ASP A 116 -5.26 -15.26 -0.16
CA ASP A 116 -5.36 -16.68 -0.47
C ASP A 116 -4.76 -16.96 -1.87
N GLU A 117 -3.47 -17.34 -1.88
CA GLU A 117 -2.73 -17.66 -3.10
C GLU A 117 -3.20 -18.95 -3.78
N HIS A 118 -4.01 -19.78 -3.11
CA HIS A 118 -4.58 -21.01 -3.67
C HIS A 118 -5.86 -20.77 -4.46
N SER A 119 -6.58 -19.68 -4.18
CA SER A 119 -7.80 -19.32 -4.90
C SER A 119 -7.51 -19.02 -6.38
N PHE A 120 -8.51 -19.12 -7.25
CA PHE A 120 -8.34 -18.79 -8.68
C PHE A 120 -7.85 -17.36 -8.86
N SER A 121 -8.47 -16.40 -8.18
CA SER A 121 -8.07 -14.99 -8.24
C SER A 121 -6.71 -14.73 -7.60
N GLY A 122 -6.33 -15.49 -6.57
CA GLY A 122 -5.01 -15.41 -5.95
C GLY A 122 -3.90 -15.88 -6.89
N ARG A 123 -4.09 -17.01 -7.59
CA ARG A 123 -3.12 -17.51 -8.59
C ARG A 123 -2.93 -16.52 -9.73
N GLU A 124 -4.01 -15.95 -10.25
CA GLU A 124 -3.97 -14.95 -11.32
C GLU A 124 -3.24 -13.69 -10.85
N LYS A 125 -3.58 -13.17 -9.66
CA LYS A 125 -2.92 -12.03 -9.05
C LYS A 125 -1.42 -12.26 -8.90
N GLU A 126 -1.02 -13.39 -8.30
CA GLU A 126 0.38 -13.69 -8.04
C GLU A 126 1.19 -13.94 -9.33
N ALA A 127 0.59 -14.58 -10.35
CA ALA A 127 1.21 -14.69 -11.65
C ALA A 127 1.46 -13.31 -12.30
N THR A 128 0.49 -12.41 -12.20
CA THR A 128 0.62 -11.03 -12.68
C THR A 128 1.66 -10.28 -11.87
N SER A 129 1.68 -10.42 -10.55
CA SER A 129 2.68 -9.82 -9.66
C SER A 129 4.10 -10.22 -10.02
N ASP A 130 4.34 -11.52 -10.23
CA ASP A 130 5.66 -12.02 -10.63
C ASP A 130 6.13 -11.42 -11.98
N ILE A 131 5.22 -11.29 -12.95
CA ILE A 131 5.51 -10.64 -14.25
C ILE A 131 5.86 -9.16 -14.05
N GLN A 132 5.07 -8.44 -13.27
CA GLN A 132 5.29 -7.01 -13.00
C GLN A 132 6.62 -6.76 -12.28
N LYS A 133 7.03 -7.64 -11.35
CA LYS A 133 8.34 -7.56 -10.69
C LYS A 133 9.50 -7.71 -11.69
N ILE A 134 9.38 -8.67 -12.61
CA ILE A 134 10.38 -8.86 -13.68
C ILE A 134 10.48 -7.61 -14.55
N ILE A 135 9.35 -7.03 -14.95
CA ILE A 135 9.32 -5.81 -15.77
C ILE A 135 9.91 -4.63 -15.00
N ALA A 136 9.56 -4.47 -13.73
CA ALA A 136 10.07 -3.37 -12.90
C ALA A 136 11.60 -3.39 -12.81
N LEU A 137 12.20 -4.57 -12.54
CA LEU A 137 13.64 -4.72 -12.41
C LEU A 137 14.39 -4.65 -13.73
N ASP A 138 13.80 -5.16 -14.82
CA ASP A 138 14.51 -5.28 -16.09
C ASP A 138 14.33 -4.04 -17.01
N TYR A 139 13.29 -3.19 -16.77
CA TYR A 139 12.94 -2.11 -17.70
C TYR A 139 12.61 -0.76 -17.06
N THR A 140 12.06 -0.78 -15.84
CA THR A 140 11.45 0.43 -15.27
C THR A 140 12.39 1.16 -14.33
N LEU A 141 12.97 0.44 -13.38
CA LEU A 141 13.94 0.99 -12.43
C LEU A 141 15.32 1.09 -13.07
N SER A 142 16.12 2.04 -12.62
CA SER A 142 17.51 2.16 -13.04
C SER A 142 18.32 0.89 -12.73
N PRO A 143 19.38 0.61 -13.49
CA PRO A 143 20.23 -0.56 -13.27
C PRO A 143 20.79 -0.63 -11.85
N GLU A 144 21.16 0.52 -11.26
CA GLU A 144 21.74 0.65 -9.93
C GLU A 144 20.72 0.25 -8.84
N VAL A 145 19.50 0.79 -8.91
CA VAL A 145 18.40 0.48 -7.99
C VAL A 145 17.99 -0.98 -8.12
N SER A 146 17.90 -1.50 -9.35
CA SER A 146 17.58 -2.90 -9.61
C SER A 146 18.66 -3.85 -9.07
N ALA A 147 19.93 -3.52 -9.26
CA ALA A 147 21.05 -4.31 -8.73
C ALA A 147 21.07 -4.30 -7.19
N ALA A 148 20.79 -3.17 -6.56
CA ALA A 148 20.71 -3.06 -5.10
C ALA A 148 19.57 -3.92 -4.53
N HIS A 149 18.42 -3.95 -5.19
CA HIS A 149 17.30 -4.84 -4.80
C HIS A 149 17.69 -6.32 -4.96
N GLN A 150 18.22 -6.70 -6.11
CA GLN A 150 18.60 -8.10 -6.39
C GLN A 150 19.75 -8.59 -5.49
N SER A 151 20.66 -7.70 -5.10
CA SER A 151 21.77 -8.01 -4.20
C SER A 151 21.40 -7.94 -2.71
N MET A 152 20.14 -7.66 -2.36
CA MET A 152 19.69 -7.52 -0.97
C MET A 152 20.42 -6.40 -0.18
N LEU A 153 20.75 -5.30 -0.83
CA LEU A 153 21.19 -4.06 -0.18
C LEU A 153 19.99 -3.17 0.13
N LEU A 154 19.03 -3.12 -0.81
CA LEU A 154 17.83 -2.31 -0.73
C LEU A 154 16.62 -3.20 -1.04
N TYR A 155 15.58 -3.14 -0.23
CA TYR A 155 14.30 -3.79 -0.52
C TYR A 155 13.28 -2.78 -1.03
N GLN A 156 12.86 -2.95 -2.29
CA GLN A 156 11.76 -2.22 -2.90
C GLN A 156 10.45 -2.90 -2.52
N HIS A 157 9.64 -2.27 -1.64
CA HIS A 157 8.34 -2.82 -1.25
C HIS A 157 7.35 -2.78 -2.40
N ASP A 158 6.50 -3.80 -2.49
CA ASP A 158 5.41 -3.88 -3.48
C ASP A 158 5.89 -3.54 -4.90
N LEU A 159 6.99 -4.18 -5.29
CA LEU A 159 7.72 -3.92 -6.54
C LEU A 159 6.81 -4.08 -7.77
N GLU A 160 5.85 -5.02 -7.72
CA GLU A 160 4.85 -5.26 -8.77
C GLU A 160 3.94 -4.06 -9.04
N LYS A 161 3.86 -3.12 -8.10
CA LYS A 161 3.03 -1.91 -8.22
C LYS A 161 3.73 -0.75 -8.91
N THR A 162 5.05 -0.86 -9.08
CA THR A 162 5.90 0.20 -9.67
C THR A 162 5.43 0.58 -11.07
N ASN A 163 5.24 -0.39 -11.96
CA ASN A 163 4.94 -0.13 -13.38
C ASN A 163 3.58 0.54 -13.61
N ILE A 164 2.62 0.27 -12.73
CA ILE A 164 1.25 0.80 -12.83
C ILE A 164 1.07 2.12 -12.08
N GLY A 165 2.09 2.55 -11.32
CA GLY A 165 2.06 3.81 -10.57
C GLY A 165 1.02 3.84 -9.46
N GLU A 166 0.69 2.70 -8.87
CA GLU A 166 -0.21 2.60 -7.72
C GLU A 166 0.55 2.99 -6.44
N HIS A 167 -0.09 3.76 -5.54
CA HIS A 167 0.53 4.20 -4.29
C HIS A 167 0.12 3.34 -3.08
N ASN A 168 0.83 3.53 -1.96
CA ASN A 168 0.70 2.70 -0.78
C ASN A 168 -0.51 3.11 0.09
N CYS A 169 -0.31 3.87 1.17
CA CYS A 169 -1.32 4.12 2.21
C CYS A 169 -1.93 5.51 2.12
N LEU A 170 -3.16 5.67 2.62
CA LEU A 170 -3.87 6.94 2.65
C LEU A 170 -4.74 7.08 3.90
N PHE A 171 -4.75 8.26 4.52
CA PHE A 171 -5.81 8.71 5.42
C PHE A 171 -6.92 9.39 4.61
N LEU A 172 -8.12 8.81 4.64
CA LEU A 172 -9.27 9.37 3.96
C LEU A 172 -9.78 10.66 4.63
N ASP A 173 -10.28 11.58 3.83
CA ASP A 173 -11.04 12.74 4.30
C ASP A 173 -12.52 12.35 4.46
N PHE A 174 -12.89 11.87 5.66
CA PHE A 174 -14.27 11.50 5.95
C PHE A 174 -15.19 12.71 6.15
N ASN A 175 -14.65 13.86 6.57
CA ASN A 175 -15.45 15.07 6.66
C ASN A 175 -16.01 15.45 5.29
N LYS A 176 -15.16 15.40 4.25
CA LYS A 176 -15.58 15.65 2.87
C LYS A 176 -16.55 14.59 2.36
N ILE A 177 -16.24 13.31 2.55
CA ILE A 177 -17.09 12.18 2.12
C ILE A 177 -18.50 12.28 2.74
N PHE A 178 -18.60 12.65 4.01
CA PHE A 178 -19.87 12.71 4.72
C PHE A 178 -20.63 14.02 4.48
N THR A 179 -19.95 15.09 4.10
CA THR A 179 -20.58 16.37 3.76
C THR A 179 -21.16 16.36 2.35
N ASP A 180 -20.38 15.87 1.39
CA ASP A 180 -20.73 15.93 -0.03
C ASP A 180 -21.43 14.65 -0.51
N GLY A 181 -21.28 13.54 0.22
CA GLY A 181 -21.52 12.21 -0.31
C GLY A 181 -20.41 11.77 -1.25
N PHE A 182 -20.57 10.65 -1.93
CA PHE A 182 -19.57 10.14 -2.86
C PHE A 182 -20.16 9.30 -3.98
N VAL A 183 -19.43 9.23 -5.08
CA VAL A 183 -19.82 8.46 -6.27
C VAL A 183 -18.93 7.24 -6.39
N THR A 184 -19.54 6.09 -6.65
CA THR A 184 -18.86 4.86 -7.07
C THR A 184 -19.14 4.63 -8.56
N ARG A 185 -18.56 3.58 -9.15
CA ARG A 185 -18.82 3.27 -10.57
C ARG A 185 -20.31 3.13 -10.91
N ASN A 186 -21.10 2.58 -9.97
CA ASN A 186 -22.51 2.24 -10.20
C ASN A 186 -23.45 2.89 -9.20
N GLY A 187 -22.98 3.73 -8.30
CA GLY A 187 -23.78 4.31 -7.24
C GLY A 187 -23.44 5.76 -6.96
N ASP A 188 -24.46 6.53 -6.64
CA ASP A 188 -24.40 7.87 -6.08
C ASP A 188 -24.88 7.80 -4.63
N ILE A 189 -24.01 8.06 -3.69
CA ILE A 189 -24.24 7.87 -2.26
C ILE A 189 -24.32 9.23 -1.60
N ARG A 190 -25.53 9.58 -1.16
CA ARG A 190 -25.81 10.83 -0.46
C ARG A 190 -25.17 10.87 0.93
N PRO A 191 -24.96 12.06 1.53
CA PRO A 191 -24.52 12.22 2.91
C PRO A 191 -25.33 11.40 3.91
N PRO A 192 -24.71 10.82 4.95
CA PRO A 192 -25.41 10.02 5.95
C PRO A 192 -26.28 10.88 6.86
N SER A 193 -27.42 10.34 7.27
CA SER A 193 -28.38 11.04 8.13
C SER A 193 -28.38 10.57 9.59
N ASN A 194 -27.70 9.46 9.89
CA ASN A 194 -27.63 8.87 11.22
C ASN A 194 -26.35 8.03 11.39
N TYR A 195 -26.11 7.56 12.61
CA TYR A 195 -24.90 6.84 12.97
C TYR A 195 -24.75 5.50 12.21
N SER A 196 -25.84 4.72 12.12
CA SER A 196 -25.82 3.44 11.41
C SER A 196 -25.49 3.60 9.93
N THR A 197 -26.07 4.62 9.27
CA THR A 197 -25.76 4.92 7.86
C THR A 197 -24.33 5.41 7.70
N ALA A 198 -23.83 6.25 8.61
CA ALA A 198 -22.44 6.71 8.57
C ALA A 198 -21.44 5.55 8.73
N GLY A 199 -21.66 4.65 9.67
CA GLY A 199 -20.83 3.45 9.86
C GLY A 199 -20.83 2.52 8.64
N GLN A 200 -22.00 2.34 7.99
CA GLN A 200 -22.07 1.56 6.74
C GLN A 200 -21.30 2.26 5.59
N GLN A 201 -21.47 3.56 5.43
CA GLN A 201 -20.75 4.34 4.40
C GLN A 201 -19.24 4.37 4.67
N TYR A 202 -18.84 4.35 5.93
CA TYR A 202 -17.44 4.23 6.33
C TYR A 202 -16.81 2.95 5.77
N ALA A 203 -17.48 1.80 5.96
CA ALA A 203 -17.03 0.54 5.41
C ALA A 203 -16.97 0.54 3.87
N VAL A 204 -18.00 1.11 3.20
CA VAL A 204 -18.03 1.21 1.74
C VAL A 204 -16.90 2.07 1.21
N ALA A 205 -16.62 3.23 1.83
CA ALA A 205 -15.54 4.11 1.44
C ALA A 205 -14.16 3.41 1.57
N TYR A 206 -13.95 2.68 2.67
CA TYR A 206 -12.74 1.88 2.87
C TYR A 206 -12.56 0.81 1.79
N GLN A 207 -13.63 0.10 1.45
CA GLN A 207 -13.59 -0.93 0.41
C GLN A 207 -13.30 -0.36 -0.97
N CYS A 208 -13.98 0.74 -1.34
CA CYS A 208 -13.75 1.41 -2.63
C CYS A 208 -12.32 1.95 -2.73
N GLN A 209 -11.82 2.62 -1.68
CA GLN A 209 -10.46 3.14 -1.65
C GLN A 209 -9.43 2.01 -1.72
N SER A 210 -9.65 0.90 -1.03
CA SER A 210 -8.72 -0.22 -1.00
C SER A 210 -8.48 -0.88 -2.36
N GLN A 211 -9.36 -0.65 -3.34
CA GLN A 211 -9.21 -1.16 -4.71
C GLN A 211 -8.30 -0.27 -5.59
N VAL A 212 -8.02 0.95 -5.16
CA VAL A 212 -7.28 1.94 -5.94
C VAL A 212 -5.92 2.30 -5.33
N GLN A 213 -5.49 1.54 -4.31
CA GLN A 213 -4.19 1.64 -3.68
C GLN A 213 -3.75 0.26 -3.16
N PHE A 214 -2.45 0.00 -3.06
CA PHE A 214 -1.97 -1.31 -2.60
C PHE A 214 -1.84 -1.43 -1.08
N GLY A 215 -1.59 -0.33 -0.39
CA GLY A 215 -1.41 -0.31 1.05
C GLY A 215 -2.68 -0.14 1.87
N GLY A 216 -2.52 0.33 3.09
CA GLY A 216 -3.60 0.50 4.05
C GLY A 216 -4.44 1.75 3.82
N VAL A 217 -5.72 1.62 4.13
CA VAL A 217 -6.68 2.73 4.20
C VAL A 217 -6.93 3.05 5.65
N GLY A 218 -6.81 4.30 6.05
CA GLY A 218 -6.97 4.72 7.44
C GLY A 218 -7.78 5.98 7.65
N THR A 219 -8.04 6.29 8.91
CA THR A 219 -8.52 7.60 9.36
C THR A 219 -7.65 8.12 10.50
N VAL A 220 -7.57 9.43 10.63
CA VAL A 220 -6.87 10.13 11.72
C VAL A 220 -7.63 10.04 13.03
N HIS A 221 -8.99 10.07 12.98
CA HIS A 221 -9.85 10.23 14.16
C HIS A 221 -11.29 9.79 13.89
N ILE A 222 -11.57 8.47 13.91
CA ILE A 222 -12.94 7.95 13.67
C ILE A 222 -13.97 8.46 14.69
N ASP A 223 -13.55 8.76 15.92
CA ASP A 223 -14.40 9.32 16.96
C ASP A 223 -14.93 10.70 16.57
N TYR A 224 -14.08 11.59 16.05
CA TYR A 224 -14.50 12.89 15.50
C TYR A 224 -15.34 12.73 14.22
N ASP A 225 -14.96 11.82 13.32
CA ASP A 225 -15.68 11.60 12.05
C ASP A 225 -17.14 11.19 12.29
N LEU A 226 -17.40 10.35 13.29
CA LEU A 226 -18.70 9.75 13.54
C LEU A 226 -19.53 10.47 14.63
N ALA A 227 -18.94 11.27 15.50
CA ALA A 227 -19.63 12.00 16.56
C ALA A 227 -20.84 12.83 16.07
N PRO A 228 -20.76 13.58 14.95
CA PRO A 228 -21.92 14.31 14.43
C PRO A 228 -23.13 13.43 14.08
N PHE A 229 -22.88 12.17 13.71
CA PHE A 229 -23.94 11.21 13.34
C PHE A 229 -24.52 10.50 14.56
N VAL A 230 -23.73 10.31 15.61
CA VAL A 230 -24.22 9.91 16.95
C VAL A 230 -25.20 10.96 17.45
N HIS A 231 -24.82 12.22 17.36
CA HIS A 231 -25.71 13.34 17.72
C HIS A 231 -27.04 13.33 16.93
N LYS A 232 -26.97 13.17 15.59
CA LYS A 232 -28.17 13.07 14.75
C LYS A 232 -29.06 11.90 15.13
N SER A 233 -28.49 10.74 15.45
CA SER A 233 -29.22 9.55 15.92
C SER A 233 -29.88 9.81 17.29
N PHE A 234 -29.15 10.43 18.23
CA PHE A 234 -29.70 10.80 19.53
C PHE A 234 -30.93 11.72 19.38
N ILE A 235 -30.83 12.80 18.59
CA ILE A 235 -31.94 13.71 18.31
C ILE A 235 -33.16 12.96 17.71
N LYS A 236 -32.92 12.05 16.77
CA LYS A 236 -33.97 11.24 16.20
C LYS A 236 -34.68 10.38 17.25
N HIS A 237 -33.91 9.65 18.05
CA HIS A 237 -34.45 8.78 19.10
C HIS A 237 -35.15 9.59 20.22
N LEU A 238 -34.66 10.77 20.55
CA LEU A 238 -35.30 11.65 21.50
C LEU A 238 -36.66 12.15 20.95
N LYS A 239 -36.77 12.50 19.68
CA LYS A 239 -38.05 12.84 19.03
C LYS A 239 -39.01 11.67 19.09
N ASP A 240 -38.55 10.46 18.82
CA ASP A 240 -39.35 9.25 18.92
C ASP A 240 -39.81 8.98 20.38
N GLY A 241 -38.94 9.17 21.36
CA GLY A 241 -39.24 9.09 22.79
C GLY A 241 -40.32 10.08 23.22
N LEU A 242 -40.17 11.36 22.89
CA LEU A 242 -41.15 12.40 23.16
C LEU A 242 -42.52 12.07 22.50
N LYS A 243 -42.50 11.57 21.27
CA LYS A 243 -43.72 11.25 20.52
C LYS A 243 -44.43 9.97 21.00
N TYR A 244 -43.67 8.88 21.13
CA TYR A 244 -44.27 7.56 21.35
C TYR A 244 -44.29 7.13 22.82
N VAL A 245 -43.38 7.61 23.65
CA VAL A 245 -43.32 7.31 25.08
C VAL A 245 -44.14 8.35 25.87
N GLU A 246 -43.79 9.63 25.74
CA GLU A 246 -44.46 10.72 26.47
C GLU A 246 -45.73 11.26 25.76
N LYS A 247 -46.07 10.71 24.57
CA LYS A 247 -47.31 11.06 23.82
C LYS A 247 -47.41 12.54 23.46
N MET A 248 -46.29 13.22 23.26
CA MET A 248 -46.29 14.61 22.82
C MET A 248 -46.77 14.74 21.36
N SER A 249 -47.55 15.81 21.08
CA SER A 249 -47.90 16.15 19.70
C SER A 249 -46.72 16.71 18.92
N ASP A 250 -46.72 16.54 17.59
CA ASP A 250 -45.64 17.05 16.72
C ASP A 250 -45.40 18.57 16.92
N TYR A 251 -46.47 19.37 17.13
CA TYR A 251 -46.39 20.78 17.44
C TYR A 251 -45.60 21.07 18.75
N LYS A 252 -45.83 20.27 19.81
CA LYS A 252 -45.08 20.40 21.06
C LYS A 252 -43.64 20.01 20.90
N ILE A 253 -43.34 18.98 20.11
CA ILE A 253 -41.97 18.52 19.80
C ILE A 253 -41.22 19.59 19.01
N GLU A 254 -41.85 20.23 18.02
CA GLU A 254 -41.23 21.33 17.29
C GLU A 254 -40.90 22.51 18.21
N ARG A 255 -41.83 22.86 19.15
CA ARG A 255 -41.56 23.89 20.14
C ARG A 255 -40.43 23.50 21.11
N PHE A 256 -40.37 22.23 21.51
CA PHE A 256 -39.31 21.71 22.36
C PHE A 256 -37.93 21.99 21.74
N PHE A 257 -37.70 21.61 20.50
CA PHE A 257 -36.43 21.84 19.83
C PHE A 257 -36.13 23.31 19.45
N LYS A 258 -37.11 24.19 19.55
CA LYS A 258 -36.91 25.63 19.49
C LYS A 258 -36.57 26.23 20.86
N TYR A 259 -37.04 25.62 21.93
CA TYR A 259 -36.80 26.10 23.29
C TYR A 259 -35.42 25.65 23.83
N TYR A 260 -35.08 24.37 23.63
CA TYR A 260 -33.79 23.85 24.04
C TYR A 260 -32.78 24.04 22.90
N GLU A 261 -31.86 24.96 23.14
CA GLU A 261 -30.68 25.12 22.26
C GLU A 261 -29.66 24.04 22.59
N ASN A 262 -28.91 23.57 21.59
CA ASN A 262 -27.81 22.62 21.76
C ASN A 262 -28.20 21.31 22.48
N VAL A 263 -29.31 20.71 22.09
CA VAL A 263 -29.73 19.40 22.60
C VAL A 263 -28.66 18.36 22.33
N CYS A 264 -28.03 17.82 23.37
CA CYS A 264 -26.95 16.84 23.34
C CYS A 264 -27.21 15.68 24.31
N MET A 265 -26.41 14.65 24.24
CA MET A 265 -26.60 13.45 25.06
C MET A 265 -26.47 13.68 26.56
N ASP A 266 -25.75 14.71 27.00
CA ASP A 266 -25.54 15.05 28.40
C ASP A 266 -26.35 16.27 28.87
N HIS A 267 -27.39 16.67 28.14
CA HIS A 267 -28.21 17.83 28.46
C HIS A 267 -29.03 17.62 29.75
N ALA A 268 -28.57 18.16 30.87
CA ALA A 268 -29.09 17.92 32.22
C ALA A 268 -30.57 18.26 32.40
N MET A 269 -31.06 19.38 31.80
CA MET A 269 -32.49 19.73 31.90
C MET A 269 -33.40 18.76 31.19
N ILE A 270 -33.00 18.23 30.02
CA ILE A 270 -33.79 17.24 29.28
C ILE A 270 -33.90 15.95 30.07
N GLN A 271 -32.80 15.55 30.73
CA GLN A 271 -32.80 14.36 31.61
C GLN A 271 -33.80 14.52 32.79
N GLN A 272 -33.95 15.71 33.31
CA GLN A 272 -34.83 16.02 34.44
C GLN A 272 -36.29 16.20 34.02
N GLU A 273 -36.56 16.91 32.93
CA GLU A 273 -37.90 17.26 32.51
C GLU A 273 -38.56 16.19 31.63
N HIS A 274 -37.76 15.40 30.91
CA HIS A 274 -38.24 14.35 29.99
C HIS A 274 -37.49 13.03 30.20
N PRO A 275 -37.47 12.47 31.44
CA PRO A 275 -36.63 11.32 31.78
C PRO A 275 -36.95 10.06 30.99
N GLU A 276 -38.26 9.81 30.68
CA GLU A 276 -38.68 8.61 29.95
C GLU A 276 -38.27 8.69 28.46
N ALA A 277 -38.49 9.84 27.84
CA ALA A 277 -38.07 10.08 26.46
C ALA A 277 -36.53 10.06 26.31
N TYR A 278 -35.83 10.64 27.29
CA TYR A 278 -34.36 10.62 27.33
C TYR A 278 -33.83 9.19 27.47
N GLN A 279 -34.34 8.42 28.44
CA GLN A 279 -33.91 7.02 28.63
C GLN A 279 -34.18 6.18 27.39
N TYR A 280 -35.35 6.34 26.76
CA TYR A 280 -35.63 5.69 25.48
C TYR A 280 -34.61 6.04 24.42
N ALA A 281 -34.24 7.32 24.30
CA ALA A 281 -33.26 7.77 23.31
C ALA A 281 -31.87 7.14 23.56
N VAL A 282 -31.44 7.08 24.81
CA VAL A 282 -30.18 6.45 25.21
C VAL A 282 -30.18 4.96 24.91
N ASP A 283 -31.25 4.23 25.30
CA ASP A 283 -31.35 2.79 25.07
C ASP A 283 -31.34 2.43 23.58
N MET A 284 -32.03 3.22 22.76
CA MET A 284 -32.05 3.03 21.31
C MET A 284 -30.69 3.35 20.68
N LEU A 285 -30.04 4.39 21.15
CA LEU A 285 -28.70 4.75 20.67
C LEU A 285 -27.66 3.70 21.07
N GLU A 286 -27.71 3.15 22.28
CA GLU A 286 -26.85 2.06 22.74
C GLU A 286 -26.99 0.82 21.81
N ARG A 287 -28.21 0.46 21.43
CA ARG A 287 -28.47 -0.63 20.46
C ARG A 287 -27.92 -0.31 19.08
N GLU A 288 -28.21 0.89 18.57
CA GLU A 288 -27.70 1.36 17.27
C GLU A 288 -26.16 1.36 17.26
N GLY A 289 -25.53 1.85 18.33
CA GLY A 289 -24.09 1.90 18.48
C GLY A 289 -23.42 0.52 18.48
N THR A 290 -23.99 -0.41 19.23
CA THR A 290 -23.47 -1.78 19.27
C THR A 290 -23.57 -2.45 17.89
N GLN A 291 -24.71 -2.35 17.23
CA GLN A 291 -24.92 -2.93 15.90
C GLN A 291 -24.04 -2.28 14.84
N THR A 292 -23.87 -0.96 14.88
CA THR A 292 -23.05 -0.22 13.92
C THR A 292 -21.58 -0.61 14.02
N SER A 293 -21.02 -0.66 15.23
CA SER A 293 -19.64 -1.03 15.45
C SER A 293 -19.37 -2.49 15.12
N GLU A 294 -20.28 -3.39 15.51
CA GLU A 294 -20.20 -4.80 15.13
C GLU A 294 -20.25 -4.98 13.60
N ALA A 295 -21.17 -4.30 12.91
CA ALA A 295 -21.31 -4.35 11.46
C ALA A 295 -20.06 -3.81 10.75
N LEU A 296 -19.43 -2.74 11.27
CA LEU A 296 -18.19 -2.21 10.72
C LEU A 296 -17.05 -3.24 10.81
N TYR A 297 -16.87 -3.87 11.97
CA TYR A 297 -15.87 -4.94 12.11
C TYR A 297 -16.17 -6.12 11.19
N HIS A 298 -17.43 -6.57 11.10
CA HIS A 298 -17.83 -7.65 10.19
C HIS A 298 -17.51 -7.32 8.73
N ASN A 299 -17.91 -6.14 8.27
CA ASN A 299 -17.68 -5.72 6.89
C ASN A 299 -16.19 -5.69 6.54
N LEU A 300 -15.34 -5.15 7.42
CA LEU A 300 -13.90 -5.01 7.17
C LEU A 300 -13.12 -6.32 7.30
N ASN A 301 -13.71 -7.37 7.88
CA ASN A 301 -13.10 -8.70 8.00
C ASN A 301 -13.67 -9.73 7.03
N SER A 302 -14.81 -9.46 6.38
CA SER A 302 -15.53 -10.47 5.59
C SER A 302 -15.71 -10.08 4.12
N LEU A 303 -15.64 -8.80 3.79
CA LEU A 303 -15.82 -8.33 2.42
C LEU A 303 -14.48 -8.27 1.69
N GLU A 304 -14.22 -9.29 0.90
CA GLU A 304 -13.04 -9.43 0.06
C GLU A 304 -13.13 -8.47 -1.12
N SER A 305 -12.53 -7.29 -1.00
CA SER A 305 -12.60 -6.23 -2.01
C SER A 305 -11.44 -6.22 -3.00
N ARG A 306 -10.42 -7.06 -2.79
CA ARG A 306 -9.25 -7.19 -3.66
C ARG A 306 -9.09 -8.61 -4.20
N ALA A 307 -8.40 -8.74 -5.34
CA ALA A 307 -8.04 -10.04 -5.89
C ALA A 307 -7.25 -10.89 -4.89
N GLY A 308 -7.46 -12.22 -4.93
CA GLY A 308 -6.83 -13.15 -4.00
C GLY A 308 -7.56 -13.24 -2.66
N SER A 309 -8.88 -13.00 -2.67
CA SER A 309 -9.73 -13.02 -1.47
C SER A 309 -9.25 -12.09 -0.35
N GLN A 310 -8.52 -11.03 -0.75
CA GLN A 310 -7.94 -10.08 0.19
C GLN A 310 -9.00 -9.13 0.74
N VAL A 311 -9.16 -9.09 2.06
CA VAL A 311 -9.94 -8.04 2.73
C VAL A 311 -9.17 -6.71 2.74
N PRO A 312 -9.86 -5.55 2.87
CA PRO A 312 -9.19 -4.26 2.93
C PRO A 312 -8.22 -4.18 4.11
N PHE A 313 -6.97 -3.80 3.85
CA PHE A 313 -6.02 -3.48 4.91
C PHE A 313 -6.40 -2.12 5.50
N THR A 314 -7.04 -2.12 6.65
CA THR A 314 -7.66 -0.91 7.23
C THR A 314 -7.11 -0.60 8.61
N SER A 315 -7.10 0.70 8.97
CA SER A 315 -6.77 1.18 10.31
C SER A 315 -7.67 2.32 10.75
N ILE A 316 -7.91 2.41 12.06
CA ILE A 316 -8.64 3.50 12.70
C ILE A 316 -7.83 4.03 13.88
N ASN A 317 -7.78 5.36 14.01
CA ASN A 317 -7.24 6.04 15.17
C ASN A 317 -8.39 6.67 15.95
N PHE A 318 -8.34 6.66 17.29
CA PHE A 318 -9.40 7.17 18.16
C PHE A 318 -8.92 7.35 19.61
N GLY A 319 -9.77 7.92 20.46
CA GLY A 319 -9.53 8.09 21.89
C GLY A 319 -9.23 9.51 22.31
N ARG A 320 -9.29 10.47 21.37
CA ARG A 320 -8.99 11.88 21.63
C ARG A 320 -10.23 12.77 21.75
N ASP A 321 -11.36 12.43 21.13
CA ASP A 321 -12.59 13.20 21.26
C ASP A 321 -13.15 13.08 22.68
N THR A 322 -13.27 14.22 23.36
CA THR A 322 -13.78 14.31 24.73
C THR A 322 -15.27 14.69 24.80
N SER A 323 -15.91 14.92 23.64
CA SER A 323 -17.36 15.10 23.58
C SER A 323 -18.09 13.81 23.96
N THR A 324 -19.31 13.93 24.46
CA THR A 324 -20.12 12.76 24.84
C THR A 324 -20.34 11.81 23.66
N GLU A 325 -20.54 12.36 22.47
CA GLU A 325 -20.74 11.63 21.23
C GLU A 325 -19.46 10.94 20.74
N GLY A 326 -18.30 11.60 20.77
CA GLY A 326 -17.02 11.01 20.37
C GLY A 326 -16.54 9.93 21.34
N ARG A 327 -16.73 10.15 22.65
CA ARG A 327 -16.53 9.13 23.69
C ARG A 327 -17.42 7.91 23.47
N PHE A 328 -18.68 8.13 23.06
CA PHE A 328 -19.59 7.06 22.70
C PHE A 328 -19.04 6.21 21.55
N VAL A 329 -18.56 6.83 20.46
CA VAL A 329 -17.93 6.11 19.34
C VAL A 329 -16.76 5.28 19.82
N SER A 330 -15.79 5.90 20.52
CA SER A 330 -14.60 5.21 21.03
C SER A 330 -14.96 4.02 21.92
N ARG A 331 -15.92 4.18 22.82
CA ARG A 331 -16.41 3.12 23.70
C ARG A 331 -17.04 1.97 22.91
N LYS A 332 -17.92 2.27 21.95
CA LYS A 332 -18.59 1.25 21.12
C LYS A 332 -17.62 0.47 20.24
N MET A 333 -16.60 1.12 19.71
CA MET A 333 -15.54 0.44 18.96
C MET A 333 -14.75 -0.53 19.86
N LEU A 334 -14.39 -0.10 21.08
CA LEU A 334 -13.67 -0.95 22.04
C LEU A 334 -14.54 -2.13 22.53
N GLU A 335 -15.82 -1.90 22.83
CA GLU A 335 -16.77 -2.93 23.24
C GLU A 335 -16.96 -3.99 22.14
N ALA A 336 -17.11 -3.57 20.88
CA ALA A 336 -17.26 -4.49 19.75
C ALA A 336 -15.98 -5.29 19.50
N SER A 337 -14.79 -4.66 19.58
CA SER A 337 -13.53 -5.35 19.51
C SER A 337 -13.39 -6.41 20.62
N LEU A 338 -13.74 -6.05 21.84
CA LEU A 338 -13.67 -6.93 23.01
C LEU A 338 -14.64 -8.11 22.91
N ALA A 339 -15.87 -7.87 22.43
CA ALA A 339 -16.86 -8.90 22.18
C ALA A 339 -16.40 -9.92 21.12
N GLY A 340 -15.66 -9.45 20.11
CA GLY A 340 -15.25 -10.26 18.97
C GLY A 340 -16.37 -10.45 17.94
N ILE A 341 -16.01 -10.97 16.76
CA ILE A 341 -16.92 -11.10 15.63
C ILE A 341 -17.44 -12.54 15.44
N GLY A 342 -18.66 -12.61 14.93
CA GLY A 342 -19.32 -13.87 14.58
C GLY A 342 -19.68 -14.75 15.77
N LYS A 343 -20.25 -15.91 15.47
CA LYS A 343 -20.73 -16.87 16.50
C LYS A 343 -19.66 -17.45 17.43
N HIS A 344 -18.40 -17.33 17.03
CA HIS A 344 -17.25 -17.85 17.79
C HIS A 344 -16.47 -16.76 18.51
N HIS A 345 -16.95 -15.52 18.47
CA HIS A 345 -16.30 -14.37 19.11
C HIS A 345 -14.80 -14.24 18.76
N LEU A 346 -14.49 -14.41 17.46
CA LEU A 346 -13.13 -14.33 16.97
C LEU A 346 -12.59 -12.90 17.09
N THR A 347 -11.30 -12.78 17.33
CA THR A 347 -10.63 -11.48 17.33
C THR A 347 -10.65 -10.89 15.93
N PRO A 348 -11.21 -9.69 15.72
CA PRO A 348 -11.15 -9.02 14.42
C PRO A 348 -9.70 -8.65 14.10
N ILE A 349 -9.26 -8.93 12.87
CA ILE A 349 -7.92 -8.56 12.40
C ILE A 349 -7.94 -7.12 11.89
N PHE A 350 -9.03 -6.71 11.24
CA PHE A 350 -9.26 -5.37 10.72
C PHE A 350 -10.52 -4.73 11.32
N PRO A 351 -10.53 -3.39 11.42
CA PRO A 351 -9.41 -2.48 11.23
C PRO A 351 -8.35 -2.63 12.33
N ILE A 352 -7.08 -2.39 11.99
CA ILE A 352 -6.04 -2.19 13.02
C ILE A 352 -6.47 -0.98 13.85
N SER A 353 -6.85 -1.26 15.08
CA SER A 353 -7.33 -0.24 16.01
C SER A 353 -6.16 0.39 16.75
N ILE A 354 -6.10 1.73 16.77
CA ILE A 354 -4.99 2.50 17.33
C ILE A 354 -5.55 3.52 18.32
N PHE A 355 -5.23 3.33 19.59
CA PHE A 355 -5.63 4.23 20.66
C PHE A 355 -4.58 5.35 20.82
N GLN A 356 -5.02 6.59 20.67
CA GLN A 356 -4.18 7.78 20.76
C GLN A 356 -4.00 8.21 22.21
N TYR A 357 -2.88 7.81 22.83
CA TYR A 357 -2.53 8.19 24.20
C TYR A 357 -2.03 9.64 24.27
N LYS A 358 -2.61 10.45 25.18
CA LYS A 358 -2.25 11.86 25.35
C LYS A 358 -2.44 12.31 26.78
N GLN A 359 -1.46 13.05 27.32
CA GLN A 359 -1.58 13.72 28.62
C GLN A 359 -2.66 14.79 28.58
N GLY A 360 -3.43 14.92 29.65
CA GLY A 360 -4.57 15.83 29.75
C GLY A 360 -5.82 15.38 29.00
N CYS A 361 -5.77 14.25 28.30
CA CYS A 361 -6.93 13.67 27.61
C CYS A 361 -7.31 12.29 28.16
N ASN A 362 -6.36 11.37 28.29
CA ASN A 362 -6.62 10.00 28.73
C ASN A 362 -5.48 9.35 29.54
N ALA A 363 -4.44 10.10 29.87
CA ALA A 363 -3.26 9.57 30.55
C ALA A 363 -3.51 9.28 32.03
N ASN A 364 -4.12 10.21 32.76
CA ASN A 364 -4.26 10.20 34.22
C ASN A 364 -5.72 9.99 34.65
N PRO A 365 -5.97 9.52 35.89
CA PRO A 365 -7.33 9.28 36.39
C PRO A 365 -8.31 10.45 36.32
N GLU A 366 -7.80 11.67 36.38
CA GLU A 366 -8.56 12.92 36.28
C GLU A 366 -8.88 13.33 34.85
N ASP A 367 -8.26 12.71 33.86
CA ASP A 367 -8.47 13.06 32.44
C ASP A 367 -9.84 12.56 31.94
N PRO A 368 -10.49 13.31 31.03
CA PRO A 368 -11.87 13.02 30.60
C PRO A 368 -12.06 11.67 29.94
N ASN A 369 -11.06 11.13 29.25
CA ASN A 369 -11.10 9.83 28.54
C ASN A 369 -10.27 8.73 29.22
N TYR A 370 -9.97 8.87 30.53
CA TYR A 370 -9.21 7.87 31.27
C TYR A 370 -9.90 6.50 31.30
N ASP A 371 -11.21 6.48 31.49
CA ASP A 371 -12.03 5.26 31.46
C ASP A 371 -11.94 4.52 30.11
N LEU A 372 -11.91 5.26 29.02
CA LEU A 372 -11.70 4.70 27.67
C LEU A 372 -10.32 4.04 27.54
N LYS A 373 -9.27 4.65 28.12
CA LYS A 373 -7.94 4.02 28.18
C LYS A 373 -7.99 2.70 28.97
N GLN A 374 -8.69 2.65 30.10
CA GLN A 374 -8.83 1.42 30.87
C GLN A 374 -9.56 0.33 30.09
N LEU A 375 -10.60 0.70 29.35
CA LEU A 375 -11.31 -0.21 28.44
C LEU A 375 -10.40 -0.67 27.30
N ALA A 376 -9.59 0.23 26.72
CA ALA A 376 -8.61 -0.08 25.68
C ALA A 376 -7.55 -1.06 26.15
N LEU A 377 -7.00 -0.89 27.36
CA LEU A 377 -6.07 -1.82 27.99
C LEU A 377 -6.73 -3.18 28.26
N THR A 378 -7.99 -3.19 28.66
CA THR A 378 -8.77 -4.42 28.85
C THR A 378 -8.95 -5.16 27.52
N SER A 379 -9.27 -4.44 26.44
CA SER A 379 -9.38 -5.01 25.11
C SER A 379 -8.03 -5.58 24.65
N LEU A 380 -6.95 -4.81 24.77
CA LEU A 380 -5.60 -5.25 24.41
C LEU A 380 -5.17 -6.53 25.17
N SER A 381 -5.50 -6.63 26.45
CA SER A 381 -5.13 -7.81 27.26
C SER A 381 -5.84 -9.10 26.83
N LYS A 382 -6.97 -9.02 26.16
CA LYS A 382 -7.81 -10.16 25.72
C LYS A 382 -7.83 -10.36 24.21
N ARG A 383 -7.53 -9.30 23.48
CA ARG A 383 -7.51 -9.25 22.01
C ARG A 383 -6.15 -8.73 21.57
N ILE A 384 -5.92 -8.70 20.28
CA ILE A 384 -4.66 -8.18 19.71
C ILE A 384 -4.63 -6.63 19.67
N TYR A 385 -5.78 -5.99 19.79
CA TYR A 385 -5.95 -4.54 19.65
C TYR A 385 -6.68 -3.91 20.85
N PRO A 386 -6.57 -2.57 21.01
CA PRO A 386 -5.90 -1.59 20.15
C PRO A 386 -4.39 -1.52 20.40
N ASN A 387 -3.62 -1.11 19.36
CA ASN A 387 -2.28 -0.60 19.54
C ASN A 387 -2.36 0.79 20.21
N PHE A 388 -1.29 1.18 20.92
CA PHE A 388 -1.20 2.52 21.52
C PHE A 388 -0.18 3.36 20.76
N VAL A 389 -0.56 4.59 20.41
CA VAL A 389 0.35 5.59 19.88
C VAL A 389 0.54 6.71 20.89
N ASN A 390 1.79 7.06 21.18
CA ASN A 390 2.12 8.14 22.11
C ASN A 390 2.08 9.50 21.39
N CYS A 391 1.01 10.26 21.60
CA CYS A 391 0.83 11.59 21.02
C CYS A 391 1.61 12.69 21.76
N ASP A 392 2.32 12.36 22.85
CA ASP A 392 3.26 13.26 23.54
C ASP A 392 4.69 13.09 23.03
N TYR A 393 4.91 12.28 22.01
CA TYR A 393 6.20 12.16 21.34
C TYR A 393 6.63 13.50 20.76
N SER A 394 7.92 13.85 20.90
CA SER A 394 8.45 15.19 20.53
C SER A 394 8.21 15.59 19.08
N GLU A 395 8.17 14.58 18.17
CA GLU A 395 7.96 14.80 16.73
C GLU A 395 6.49 14.67 16.30
N ALA A 396 5.55 14.54 17.24
CA ALA A 396 4.13 14.43 16.93
C ALA A 396 3.57 15.68 16.23
N HIS A 397 4.00 16.85 16.67
CA HIS A 397 3.65 18.16 16.07
C HIS A 397 2.16 18.27 15.70
N GLU A 398 1.31 18.45 16.69
CA GLU A 398 -0.13 18.59 16.50
C GLU A 398 -0.62 19.96 16.97
N ASN A 399 -1.72 20.46 16.38
CA ASN A 399 -2.47 21.60 16.88
C ASN A 399 -3.64 21.07 17.72
N PRO A 400 -3.74 21.36 19.04
CA PRO A 400 -4.83 20.88 19.88
C PRO A 400 -6.23 21.29 19.41
N ASP A 401 -6.35 22.41 18.70
CA ASP A 401 -7.60 22.95 18.21
C ASP A 401 -7.99 22.43 16.82
N ASP A 402 -7.15 21.61 16.19
CA ASP A 402 -7.37 21.06 14.85
C ASP A 402 -7.15 19.55 14.86
N PRO A 403 -8.22 18.75 14.99
CA PRO A 403 -8.14 17.29 15.01
C PRO A 403 -7.47 16.65 13.78
N ASP A 404 -7.53 17.28 12.62
CA ASP A 404 -6.90 16.79 11.38
C ASP A 404 -5.37 16.76 11.49
N THR A 405 -4.80 17.46 12.47
CA THR A 405 -3.37 17.48 12.77
C THR A 405 -2.96 16.46 13.83
N PHE A 406 -3.90 15.76 14.47
CA PHE A 406 -3.60 14.84 15.56
C PHE A 406 -2.67 13.73 15.11
N PHE A 407 -1.74 13.37 16.00
CA PHE A 407 -0.77 12.33 15.72
C PHE A 407 -1.45 10.97 15.56
N ALA A 408 -1.36 10.45 14.38
CA ALA A 408 -1.99 9.19 13.96
C ALA A 408 -1.01 8.36 13.14
N THR A 409 -1.15 7.05 13.20
CA THR A 409 -0.36 6.13 12.39
C THR A 409 -1.24 5.37 11.41
N MET A 410 -0.72 5.14 10.19
CA MET A 410 -1.35 4.28 9.21
C MET A 410 -0.85 2.85 9.40
N GLY A 411 -1.80 1.90 9.51
CA GLY A 411 -1.46 0.51 9.77
C GLY A 411 -0.67 0.37 11.07
N CYS A 412 0.51 -0.25 11.02
CA CYS A 412 1.27 -0.59 12.22
C CYS A 412 2.36 0.42 12.61
N ARG A 413 2.80 1.35 11.72
CA ARG A 413 4.02 2.16 11.97
C ARG A 413 4.19 3.45 11.18
N THR A 414 3.47 3.66 10.10
CA THR A 414 3.70 4.81 9.23
C THR A 414 3.04 6.06 9.78
N MET A 415 3.80 7.12 9.97
CA MET A 415 3.32 8.44 10.33
C MET A 415 3.56 9.44 9.21
N LEU A 416 2.77 10.51 9.18
CA LEU A 416 2.94 11.62 8.25
C LEU A 416 3.57 12.82 8.98
N GLY A 417 4.64 13.35 8.41
CA GLY A 417 5.31 14.57 8.88
C GLY A 417 4.70 15.85 8.29
N TYR A 418 5.51 16.91 8.38
CA TYR A 418 5.17 18.22 7.84
C TYR A 418 4.97 18.20 6.33
N ASP A 419 3.87 18.78 5.89
CA ASP A 419 3.60 18.97 4.46
C ASP A 419 4.17 20.33 4.00
N ARG A 420 5.22 20.27 3.19
CA ARG A 420 5.91 21.46 2.67
C ARG A 420 5.04 22.28 1.72
N HIS A 421 4.09 21.65 1.02
CA HIS A 421 3.21 22.30 0.05
C HIS A 421 2.07 23.06 0.74
N SER A 422 1.40 22.44 1.70
CA SER A 422 0.35 23.11 2.49
C SER A 422 0.86 23.85 3.72
N LYS A 423 2.15 23.71 4.05
CA LYS A 423 2.79 24.31 5.23
C LYS A 423 2.08 23.98 6.54
N SER A 424 1.64 22.74 6.69
CA SER A 424 0.88 22.27 7.86
C SER A 424 1.23 20.83 8.24
N TYR A 425 0.80 20.43 9.44
CA TYR A 425 0.83 19.04 9.90
C TYR A 425 -0.50 18.31 9.68
N ASN A 426 -1.44 18.89 8.91
CA ASN A 426 -2.68 18.19 8.57
C ASN A 426 -2.36 16.85 7.91
N ARG A 427 -2.99 15.78 8.41
CA ARG A 427 -2.75 14.40 7.98
C ARG A 427 -3.88 13.83 7.12
N VAL A 428 -5.05 14.44 7.18
CA VAL A 428 -6.23 14.01 6.43
C VAL A 428 -6.04 14.24 4.94
N GLY A 429 -6.45 13.28 4.13
CA GLY A 429 -6.29 13.32 2.68
C GLY A 429 -4.85 13.13 2.20
N ARG A 430 -3.95 12.65 3.06
CA ARG A 430 -2.53 12.43 2.75
C ARG A 430 -2.12 10.99 3.00
N GLY A 431 -1.04 10.57 2.38
CA GLY A 431 -0.57 9.19 2.51
C GLY A 431 0.94 9.01 2.42
N ASN A 432 1.37 7.83 2.80
CA ASN A 432 2.69 7.33 2.46
C ASN A 432 2.60 6.66 1.09
N LEU A 433 3.27 7.24 0.10
CA LEU A 433 3.12 6.83 -1.29
C LEU A 433 3.90 5.56 -1.59
N VAL A 434 5.13 5.47 -1.11
CA VAL A 434 6.01 4.32 -1.32
C VAL A 434 7.09 4.24 -0.25
N PRO A 435 7.34 3.06 0.32
CA PRO A 435 8.49 2.78 1.18
C PRO A 435 9.57 2.00 0.45
N ASN A 436 10.84 2.26 0.82
CA ASN A 436 11.98 1.40 0.53
C ASN A 436 12.71 1.11 1.83
N THR A 437 13.32 -0.08 1.96
CA THR A 437 14.01 -0.49 3.19
C THR A 437 15.47 -0.87 2.90
N MET A 438 16.40 -0.23 3.59
CA MET A 438 17.82 -0.57 3.57
C MET A 438 18.09 -1.79 4.46
N ILE A 439 18.89 -2.74 3.97
CA ILE A 439 19.23 -3.98 4.65
C ILE A 439 20.61 -3.84 5.28
N LEU A 440 20.65 -3.30 6.51
CA LEU A 440 21.88 -2.93 7.21
C LEU A 440 22.80 -4.10 7.58
N PRO A 441 22.29 -5.32 7.92
CA PRO A 441 23.17 -6.45 8.23
C PRO A 441 24.18 -6.76 7.14
N LYS A 442 23.85 -6.52 5.88
CA LYS A 442 24.77 -6.73 4.77
C LYS A 442 26.00 -5.80 4.85
N LEU A 443 25.78 -4.54 5.20
CA LEU A 443 26.88 -3.60 5.45
C LEU A 443 27.73 -4.03 6.66
N GLY A 444 27.06 -4.49 7.76
CA GLY A 444 27.76 -5.03 8.92
C GLY A 444 28.62 -6.25 8.59
N ILE A 445 28.15 -7.14 7.72
CA ILE A 445 28.92 -8.29 7.24
C ILE A 445 30.11 -7.85 6.38
N GLU A 446 29.92 -6.86 5.51
CA GLU A 446 30.94 -6.44 4.55
C GLU A 446 32.06 -5.63 5.21
N TYR A 447 31.72 -4.71 6.10
CA TYR A 447 32.66 -3.79 6.76
C TYR A 447 33.05 -4.19 8.17
N GLY A 448 32.36 -5.16 8.78
CA GLY A 448 32.61 -5.71 10.10
C GLY A 448 33.71 -6.79 10.13
N ILE A 449 33.79 -7.49 11.25
CA ILE A 449 34.80 -8.52 11.51
C ILE A 449 34.25 -9.96 11.39
N CYS A 450 32.95 -10.16 11.23
CA CYS A 450 32.29 -11.46 11.30
C CYS A 450 32.77 -12.47 10.24
N LEU A 451 33.26 -12.02 9.08
CA LEU A 451 33.84 -12.89 8.05
C LEU A 451 35.33 -13.23 8.26
N GLY A 452 35.96 -12.74 9.33
CA GLY A 452 37.39 -12.94 9.59
C GLY A 452 38.33 -12.28 8.56
N LYS A 453 37.83 -11.39 7.71
CA LYS A 453 38.63 -10.70 6.69
C LYS A 453 39.47 -9.57 7.26
N ARG A 454 39.16 -9.09 8.46
CA ARG A 454 39.81 -7.99 9.13
C ARG A 454 39.73 -8.18 10.66
N GLU A 455 40.70 -7.62 11.37
CA GLU A 455 40.79 -7.69 12.84
C GLU A 455 39.92 -6.63 13.55
N LYS A 456 39.67 -5.51 12.87
CA LYS A 456 38.85 -4.40 13.34
C LYS A 456 37.85 -4.00 12.24
N PRO A 457 36.64 -3.49 12.63
CA PRO A 457 35.69 -3.01 11.64
C PRO A 457 36.26 -1.81 10.87
N ASP A 458 35.93 -1.73 9.60
CA ASP A 458 36.21 -0.60 8.71
C ASP A 458 35.06 0.40 8.81
N LEU A 459 35.12 1.29 9.81
CA LEU A 459 34.04 2.24 10.06
C LEU A 459 33.97 3.34 8.99
N ASP A 460 35.10 3.77 8.44
CA ASP A 460 35.12 4.81 7.37
C ASP A 460 34.46 4.26 6.10
N GLY A 461 34.82 3.04 5.70
CA GLY A 461 34.16 2.35 4.59
C GLY A 461 32.68 2.09 4.82
N PHE A 462 32.31 1.71 6.04
CA PHE A 462 30.90 1.50 6.43
C PHE A 462 30.07 2.80 6.28
N TRP A 463 30.56 3.93 6.82
CA TRP A 463 29.82 5.19 6.73
C TRP A 463 29.70 5.68 5.28
N SER A 464 30.76 5.57 4.48
CA SER A 464 30.69 5.90 3.05
C SER A 464 29.68 5.03 2.31
N ALA A 465 29.68 3.72 2.55
CA ALA A 465 28.74 2.81 1.92
C ALA A 465 27.29 3.03 2.38
N LEU A 466 27.08 3.45 3.63
CA LEU A 466 25.76 3.81 4.13
C LEU A 466 25.24 5.10 3.47
N GLU A 467 26.09 6.11 3.27
CA GLU A 467 25.73 7.33 2.53
C GLU A 467 25.34 7.00 1.08
N ASP A 468 26.12 6.18 0.39
CA ASP A 468 25.80 5.72 -0.97
C ASP A 468 24.46 4.96 -1.00
N LEU A 469 24.20 4.11 0.00
CA LEU A 469 22.96 3.36 0.09
C LEU A 469 21.75 4.27 0.38
N LEU A 470 21.91 5.32 1.18
CA LEU A 470 20.88 6.34 1.43
C LEU A 470 20.52 7.08 0.14
N MET A 471 21.52 7.52 -0.63
CA MET A 471 21.30 8.17 -1.93
C MET A 471 20.60 7.24 -2.92
N LEU A 472 20.98 5.97 -2.95
CA LEU A 472 20.37 4.98 -3.83
C LEU A 472 18.91 4.64 -3.39
N CYS A 473 18.64 4.64 -2.09
CA CYS A 473 17.29 4.51 -1.55
C CYS A 473 16.40 5.69 -1.98
N GLU A 474 16.89 6.91 -1.87
CA GLU A 474 16.21 8.13 -2.34
C GLU A 474 15.94 8.05 -3.84
N GLN A 475 16.93 7.70 -4.65
CA GLN A 475 16.78 7.55 -6.09
C GLN A 475 15.65 6.57 -6.43
N GLY A 476 15.63 5.39 -5.81
CA GLY A 476 14.56 4.41 -6.06
C GLY A 476 13.16 4.87 -5.64
N LEU A 477 13.06 5.71 -4.60
CA LEU A 477 11.80 6.34 -4.20
C LEU A 477 11.34 7.40 -5.22
N LEU A 478 12.26 8.24 -5.71
CA LEU A 478 11.96 9.29 -6.70
C LEU A 478 11.57 8.69 -8.06
N GLU A 479 12.27 7.65 -8.53
CA GLU A 479 11.92 6.94 -9.77
C GLU A 479 10.46 6.42 -9.72
N ARG A 480 10.04 5.86 -8.59
CA ARG A 480 8.66 5.39 -8.41
C ARG A 480 7.67 6.55 -8.28
N PHE A 481 8.04 7.62 -7.60
CA PHE A 481 7.21 8.82 -7.49
C PHE A 481 6.94 9.44 -8.86
N ASP A 482 7.96 9.56 -9.71
CA ASP A 482 7.83 10.10 -11.07
C ASP A 482 6.83 9.29 -11.90
N ILE A 483 6.81 7.97 -11.76
CA ILE A 483 5.82 7.11 -12.41
C ILE A 483 4.41 7.39 -11.87
N MET A 484 4.27 7.51 -10.55
CA MET A 484 2.96 7.74 -9.91
C MET A 484 2.35 9.07 -10.34
N VAL A 485 3.13 10.15 -10.34
CA VAL A 485 2.60 11.50 -10.60
C VAL A 485 2.26 11.72 -12.06
N THR A 486 2.75 10.91 -12.98
CA THR A 486 2.39 10.96 -14.40
C THR A 486 1.12 10.21 -14.75
N GLN A 487 0.54 9.46 -13.82
CA GLN A 487 -0.70 8.73 -14.06
C GLN A 487 -1.88 9.67 -14.28
N SER A 488 -2.86 9.20 -15.05
CA SER A 488 -4.14 9.89 -15.19
C SER A 488 -4.99 9.72 -13.93
N PRO A 489 -5.71 10.75 -13.45
CA PRO A 489 -6.69 10.60 -12.36
C PRO A 489 -7.77 9.55 -12.66
N ALA A 490 -8.01 9.22 -13.92
CA ALA A 490 -8.93 8.17 -14.34
C ALA A 490 -8.46 6.76 -13.94
N ALA A 491 -7.21 6.58 -13.53
CA ALA A 491 -6.71 5.32 -13.01
C ALA A 491 -7.30 4.97 -11.63
N ALA A 492 -7.67 5.98 -10.83
CA ALA A 492 -8.26 5.81 -9.50
C ALA A 492 -9.48 6.74 -9.31
N PRO A 493 -10.61 6.51 -10.04
CA PRO A 493 -11.72 7.46 -10.08
C PRO A 493 -12.35 7.69 -8.71
N PHE A 494 -12.48 6.67 -7.86
CA PHE A 494 -13.02 6.86 -6.51
C PHE A 494 -12.22 7.92 -5.73
N MET A 495 -10.91 7.84 -5.77
CA MET A 495 -10.02 8.70 -5.00
C MET A 495 -10.01 10.15 -5.53
N TYR A 496 -9.92 10.33 -6.84
CA TYR A 496 -9.77 11.67 -7.44
C TYR A 496 -11.09 12.38 -7.67
N GLN A 497 -12.16 11.66 -8.01
CA GLN A 497 -13.49 12.27 -8.23
C GLN A 497 -14.18 12.66 -6.92
N ASN A 498 -14.00 11.89 -5.85
CA ASN A 498 -14.63 12.16 -4.57
C ASN A 498 -13.78 13.05 -3.65
N GLY A 499 -12.57 13.41 -4.06
CA GLY A 499 -11.71 14.29 -3.28
C GLY A 499 -11.26 13.66 -1.95
N THR A 500 -11.08 12.34 -1.91
CA THR A 500 -10.61 11.63 -0.70
C THR A 500 -9.15 11.94 -0.38
N MET A 501 -8.42 12.51 -1.34
CA MET A 501 -7.09 13.08 -1.15
C MET A 501 -7.13 14.60 -1.21
N LYS A 502 -6.19 15.22 -0.49
CA LYS A 502 -5.96 16.66 -0.52
C LYS A 502 -5.65 17.11 -1.96
N ASP A 503 -6.25 18.21 -2.36
CA ASP A 503 -6.11 18.82 -3.70
C ASP A 503 -6.43 17.89 -4.89
N ALA A 504 -7.12 16.77 -4.68
CA ALA A 504 -7.50 15.84 -5.73
C ALA A 504 -8.34 16.50 -6.84
N GLN A 505 -9.15 17.51 -6.53
CA GLN A 505 -9.92 18.29 -7.49
C GLN A 505 -9.05 19.06 -8.51
N ASN A 506 -7.78 19.27 -8.20
CA ASN A 506 -6.81 19.95 -9.09
C ASN A 506 -6.10 18.97 -10.05
N CYS A 507 -6.32 17.66 -9.86
CA CYS A 507 -5.77 16.60 -10.72
C CYS A 507 -6.59 16.50 -12.01
N VAL A 508 -6.22 17.28 -13.05
CA VAL A 508 -6.93 17.26 -14.35
C VAL A 508 -6.26 16.32 -15.34
N VAL A 509 -4.96 16.43 -15.52
CA VAL A 509 -4.17 15.65 -16.49
C VAL A 509 -3.36 14.56 -15.80
N SER A 510 -2.83 14.87 -14.64
CA SER A 510 -1.97 13.97 -13.86
C SER A 510 -2.35 13.99 -12.38
N THR A 511 -1.81 13.06 -11.63
CA THR A 511 -2.08 12.90 -10.19
C THR A 511 -1.17 13.75 -9.30
N TYR A 512 -0.26 14.54 -9.88
CA TYR A 512 0.77 15.29 -9.17
C TYR A 512 0.20 16.19 -8.06
N GLU A 513 -0.87 16.94 -8.35
CA GLU A 513 -1.42 17.92 -7.38
C GLU A 513 -1.86 17.29 -6.05
N ALA A 514 -2.34 16.05 -6.08
CA ALA A 514 -2.69 15.31 -4.86
C ALA A 514 -1.46 14.59 -4.25
N LEU A 515 -0.65 13.93 -5.08
CA LEU A 515 0.45 13.11 -4.59
C LEU A 515 1.62 13.93 -4.03
N LYS A 516 1.80 15.19 -4.43
CA LYS A 516 2.84 16.08 -3.87
C LYS A 516 2.72 16.28 -2.34
N HIS A 517 1.54 16.06 -1.76
CA HIS A 517 1.29 16.12 -0.31
C HIS A 517 1.66 14.84 0.44
N GLY A 518 1.94 13.76 -0.28
CA GLY A 518 2.32 12.48 0.29
C GLY A 518 3.77 12.44 0.78
N THR A 519 4.12 11.34 1.42
CA THR A 519 5.49 11.08 1.89
C THR A 519 6.11 9.90 1.16
N LEU A 520 7.43 9.96 0.97
CA LEU A 520 8.27 8.86 0.53
C LEU A 520 9.04 8.37 1.76
N ALA A 521 8.95 7.08 2.08
CA ALA A 521 9.51 6.56 3.32
C ALA A 521 10.80 5.78 3.09
N MET A 522 11.89 6.24 3.73
CA MET A 522 13.13 5.48 3.87
C MET A 522 13.08 4.65 5.14
N GLY A 523 13.08 3.33 5.01
CA GLY A 523 13.14 2.40 6.11
C GLY A 523 14.51 1.75 6.23
N TYR A 524 14.75 1.11 7.37
CA TYR A 524 15.91 0.26 7.58
C TYR A 524 15.53 -0.95 8.44
N ILE A 525 16.28 -2.03 8.29
CA ILE A 525 16.11 -3.25 9.07
C ILE A 525 17.45 -3.79 9.53
N GLY A 526 17.45 -4.44 10.69
CA GLY A 526 18.59 -5.22 11.16
C GLY A 526 19.70 -4.42 11.80
N ILE A 527 19.39 -3.35 12.57
CA ILE A 527 20.40 -2.59 13.33
C ILE A 527 21.11 -3.50 14.34
N ALA A 528 20.37 -4.32 15.08
CA ALA A 528 20.95 -5.20 16.09
C ALA A 528 21.90 -6.24 15.47
N GLU A 529 21.52 -6.78 14.31
CA GLU A 529 22.34 -7.74 13.57
C GLU A 529 23.55 -7.08 12.90
N MET A 530 23.47 -5.77 12.61
CA MET A 530 24.58 -5.01 12.07
C MET A 530 25.62 -4.70 13.14
N CYS A 531 25.21 -4.35 14.38
CA CYS A 531 26.10 -4.01 15.49
C CYS A 531 26.79 -5.24 16.08
#